data_99504edf19e270d8c526342e9c226815
#
_entry.id   99504edf19e270d8c526342e9c226815
#
_cell.length_a   1.000
_cell.length_b   1.000
_cell.length_c   1.000
_cell.angle_alpha   90.00
_cell.angle_beta   90.00
_cell.angle_gamma   90.00
#
_symmetry.space_group_name_H-M   'P 1'
#
loop_
_entity.id
_entity.type
_entity.pdbx_description
1 polymer ?
#
loop_
_entity_poly.entity_id
_entity_poly.type
_entity_poly.pdbx_seq_one_letter_code
_entity_poly.pdbx_strand_id
1 'polypeptide(L)'
;MKTFRCTCDNTLFFENSACLRCGAAVGWCPACEAISALIPDGNGHRCGNADCGTALQQCHNYALEKVCNRCVLAPAPTRNGMVLCDCCVYNDTIPDLSVAGNREKWARLEEAKRRLIYALDLLGLPREPAAAPHSDGRVALAFDFKADVIPQNELWRQMGELGLHGLTKFRDNVCAAKKVAHERDACMLGVGFVQLNGATSDVSAKPL
;
A
#
# COMPACT_ATOMS: atom_id res chain seq x y z
N MET A 1 2.15 -0.64 -19.89
CA MET A 1 1.97 0.15 -18.64
C MET A 1 0.96 1.25 -18.95
N LYS A 2 -0.08 1.42 -18.13
CA LYS A 2 -1.07 2.50 -18.31
C LYS A 2 -0.41 3.85 -18.01
N THR A 3 -0.57 4.82 -18.89
CA THR A 3 -0.08 6.20 -18.73
C THR A 3 -1.25 7.16 -18.71
N PHE A 4 -1.04 8.34 -18.18
CA PHE A 4 -2.05 9.38 -18.00
C PHE A 4 -1.53 10.71 -18.52
N ARG A 5 -2.39 11.74 -18.55
CA ARG A 5 -2.03 13.07 -19.00
C ARG A 5 -2.25 14.11 -17.90
N CYS A 6 -1.26 14.99 -17.75
CA CYS A 6 -1.40 16.19 -16.94
C CYS A 6 -2.16 17.27 -17.71
N THR A 7 -2.70 18.27 -17.02
CA THR A 7 -3.30 19.45 -17.65
C THR A 7 -2.33 20.23 -18.56
N CYS A 8 -1.01 20.09 -18.37
CA CYS A 8 0.04 20.63 -19.24
C CYS A 8 0.44 19.68 -20.39
N ASP A 9 -0.34 18.62 -20.61
CA ASP A 9 -0.12 17.56 -21.61
C ASP A 9 1.13 16.69 -21.39
N ASN A 10 1.80 16.82 -20.24
CA ASN A 10 2.91 15.92 -19.89
C ASN A 10 2.38 14.51 -19.57
N THR A 11 3.14 13.49 -19.97
CA THR A 11 2.83 12.11 -19.62
C THR A 11 3.05 11.88 -18.11
N LEU A 12 2.05 11.25 -17.48
CA LEU A 12 2.10 10.84 -16.07
C LEU A 12 2.09 9.31 -15.96
N PHE A 13 2.73 8.83 -14.93
CA PHE A 13 2.80 7.41 -14.59
C PHE A 13 2.06 7.15 -13.28
N PHE A 14 1.74 5.88 -13.04
CA PHE A 14 0.93 5.44 -11.90
C PHE A 14 1.46 5.91 -10.53
N GLU A 15 2.78 6.06 -10.41
CA GLU A 15 3.44 6.42 -9.15
C GLU A 15 3.65 7.93 -8.96
N ASN A 16 3.34 8.74 -9.96
CA ASN A 16 3.56 10.17 -9.85
C ASN A 16 2.70 10.80 -8.74
N SER A 17 3.31 11.66 -7.97
CA SER A 17 2.67 12.58 -7.02
C SER A 17 2.83 14.05 -7.43
N ALA A 18 3.69 14.32 -8.40
CA ALA A 18 3.88 15.62 -9.02
C ALA A 18 4.16 15.49 -10.53
N CYS A 19 3.74 16.46 -11.31
CA CYS A 19 4.09 16.57 -12.70
C CYS A 19 5.48 17.17 -12.85
N LEU A 20 6.41 16.44 -13.45
CA LEU A 20 7.80 16.89 -13.61
C LEU A 20 7.96 18.09 -14.56
N ARG A 21 6.96 18.36 -15.42
CA ARG A 21 7.01 19.49 -16.36
C ARG A 21 6.50 20.80 -15.77
N CYS A 22 5.34 20.75 -15.09
CA CYS A 22 4.69 21.98 -14.59
C CYS A 22 4.66 22.09 -13.05
N GLY A 23 5.15 21.09 -12.32
CA GLY A 23 5.18 21.08 -10.87
C GLY A 23 3.83 20.84 -10.19
N ALA A 24 2.72 20.72 -10.95
CA ALA A 24 1.41 20.50 -10.37
C ALA A 24 1.39 19.21 -9.53
N ALA A 25 0.75 19.24 -8.36
CA ALA A 25 0.43 18.04 -7.62
C ALA A 25 -0.48 17.14 -8.47
N VAL A 26 -0.19 15.84 -8.50
CA VAL A 26 -1.00 14.86 -9.23
C VAL A 26 -1.34 13.70 -8.34
N GLY A 27 -2.51 13.11 -8.54
CA GLY A 27 -2.94 11.97 -7.73
C GLY A 27 -3.96 11.10 -8.43
N TRP A 28 -4.14 9.90 -7.91
CA TRP A 28 -5.16 8.97 -8.37
C TRP A 28 -6.55 9.49 -7.99
N CYS A 29 -7.36 9.74 -8.98
CA CYS A 29 -8.78 10.05 -8.83
C CYS A 29 -9.60 8.77 -8.88
N PRO A 30 -10.36 8.41 -7.82
CA PRO A 30 -11.17 7.19 -7.82
C PRO A 30 -12.40 7.26 -8.74
N ALA A 31 -12.83 8.47 -9.14
CA ALA A 31 -13.99 8.64 -10.02
C ALA A 31 -13.69 8.32 -11.50
N CYS A 32 -12.52 8.74 -12.00
CA CYS A 32 -12.11 8.48 -13.37
C CYS A 32 -10.99 7.43 -13.50
N GLU A 33 -10.57 6.83 -12.37
CA GLU A 33 -9.53 5.79 -12.31
C GLU A 33 -8.25 6.18 -13.07
N ALA A 34 -7.80 7.40 -12.83
CA ALA A 34 -6.65 7.99 -13.52
C ALA A 34 -5.79 8.83 -12.57
N ILE A 35 -4.50 8.90 -12.87
CA ILE A 35 -3.62 9.92 -12.29
C ILE A 35 -3.89 11.24 -13.04
N SER A 36 -4.31 12.27 -12.33
CA SER A 36 -4.59 13.59 -12.90
C SER A 36 -4.05 14.70 -12.01
N ALA A 37 -3.94 15.90 -12.57
CA ALA A 37 -3.59 17.09 -11.79
C ALA A 37 -4.66 17.35 -10.72
N LEU A 38 -4.21 17.79 -9.56
CA LEU A 38 -5.06 18.17 -8.45
C LEU A 38 -5.20 19.71 -8.47
N ILE A 39 -6.35 20.18 -8.93
CA ILE A 39 -6.66 21.61 -8.98
C ILE A 39 -7.17 22.05 -7.62
N PRO A 40 -6.53 23.00 -6.93
CA PRO A 40 -7.01 23.50 -5.64
C PRO A 40 -8.45 23.99 -5.72
N ASP A 41 -9.29 23.61 -4.76
CA ASP A 41 -10.69 23.99 -4.68
C ASP A 41 -11.13 24.07 -3.20
N GLY A 42 -11.18 25.27 -2.66
CA GLY A 42 -11.43 25.48 -1.24
C GLY A 42 -10.39 24.78 -0.36
N ASN A 43 -10.86 23.96 0.57
CA ASN A 43 -10.00 23.16 1.45
C ASN A 43 -9.62 21.78 0.84
N GLY A 44 -9.98 21.53 -0.40
CA GLY A 44 -9.71 20.28 -1.10
C GLY A 44 -9.13 20.51 -2.49
N HIS A 45 -9.46 19.59 -3.38
CA HIS A 45 -9.01 19.63 -4.77
C HIS A 45 -10.16 19.22 -5.69
N ARG A 46 -10.00 19.53 -6.97
CA ARG A 46 -10.82 19.00 -8.05
C ARG A 46 -9.94 18.22 -9.00
N CYS A 47 -10.47 17.12 -9.53
CA CYS A 47 -9.79 16.36 -10.56
C CYS A 47 -9.55 17.24 -11.81
N GLY A 48 -8.31 17.32 -12.25
CA GLY A 48 -7.92 18.10 -13.43
C GLY A 48 -8.18 17.40 -14.76
N ASN A 49 -8.75 16.20 -14.75
CA ASN A 49 -9.28 15.58 -15.97
C ASN A 49 -10.54 16.31 -16.39
N ALA A 50 -10.53 16.87 -17.63
CA ALA A 50 -11.61 17.72 -18.15
C ALA A 50 -12.99 17.01 -18.13
N ASP A 51 -13.00 15.70 -18.37
CA ASP A 51 -14.22 14.89 -18.39
C ASP A 51 -14.70 14.44 -17.01
N CYS A 52 -13.94 14.75 -15.95
CA CYS A 52 -14.22 14.29 -14.59
C CYS A 52 -14.61 15.45 -13.65
N GLY A 53 -13.71 16.38 -13.40
CA GLY A 53 -13.93 17.55 -12.56
C GLY A 53 -14.38 17.27 -11.11
N THR A 54 -14.38 16.01 -10.66
CA THR A 54 -14.92 15.59 -9.37
C THR A 54 -14.16 16.20 -8.19
N ALA A 55 -14.90 16.58 -7.14
CA ALA A 55 -14.32 17.08 -5.91
C ALA A 55 -13.56 15.97 -5.16
N LEU A 56 -12.33 16.26 -4.76
CA LEU A 56 -11.39 15.32 -4.19
C LEU A 56 -10.79 15.84 -2.89
N GLN A 57 -10.49 14.91 -2.00
CA GLN A 57 -9.66 15.14 -0.83
C GLN A 57 -8.45 14.20 -0.90
N GLN A 58 -7.26 14.71 -0.60
CA GLN A 58 -6.08 13.85 -0.52
C GLN A 58 -6.19 12.86 0.64
N CYS A 59 -5.75 11.62 0.41
CA CYS A 59 -5.54 10.67 1.48
C CYS A 59 -4.59 11.26 2.53
N HIS A 60 -4.83 10.98 3.82
CA HIS A 60 -3.96 11.40 4.92
C HIS A 60 -2.49 11.06 4.67
N ASN A 61 -2.21 9.83 4.25
CA ASN A 61 -0.86 9.37 3.94
C ASN A 61 -0.25 10.04 2.70
N TYR A 62 -1.07 10.67 1.85
CA TYR A 62 -0.59 11.51 0.77
C TYR A 62 -0.32 12.94 1.26
N ALA A 63 -1.28 13.54 1.94
CA ALA A 63 -1.21 14.94 2.36
C ALA A 63 -0.07 15.18 3.38
N LEU A 64 0.06 14.32 4.36
CA LEU A 64 0.98 14.49 5.49
C LEU A 64 2.25 13.65 5.35
N GLU A 65 2.09 12.34 5.13
CA GLU A 65 3.23 11.41 5.17
C GLU A 65 4.02 11.31 3.87
N LYS A 66 3.43 11.76 2.75
CA LYS A 66 4.02 11.73 1.41
C LYS A 66 4.38 10.33 0.89
N VAL A 67 3.72 9.29 1.42
CA VAL A 67 3.94 7.89 1.05
C VAL A 67 2.83 7.33 0.14
N CYS A 68 1.81 8.12 -0.14
CA CYS A 68 0.69 7.77 -1.00
C CYS A 68 0.55 8.81 -2.12
N ASN A 69 -0.24 8.50 -3.14
CA ASN A 69 -0.62 9.45 -4.21
C ASN A 69 -2.10 9.35 -4.58
N ARG A 70 -2.92 8.81 -3.67
CA ARG A 70 -4.35 8.62 -3.92
C ARG A 70 -5.21 9.69 -3.25
N CYS A 71 -6.34 9.97 -3.90
CA CYS A 71 -7.38 10.83 -3.36
C CYS A 71 -8.62 10.00 -3.02
N VAL A 72 -9.54 10.62 -2.30
CA VAL A 72 -10.90 10.13 -2.02
C VAL A 72 -11.91 11.14 -2.53
N LEU A 73 -13.12 10.67 -2.79
CA LEU A 73 -14.24 11.56 -3.16
C LEU A 73 -14.59 12.45 -1.97
N ALA A 74 -14.81 13.73 -2.22
CA ALA A 74 -15.24 14.67 -1.19
C ALA A 74 -16.78 14.83 -1.20
N PRO A 75 -17.44 14.89 -0.02
CA PRO A 75 -16.88 14.77 1.31
C PRO A 75 -16.47 13.33 1.64
N ALA A 76 -15.32 13.17 2.33
CA ALA A 76 -14.76 11.87 2.61
C ALA A 76 -15.08 11.41 4.03
N PRO A 77 -15.40 10.12 4.24
CA PRO A 77 -15.52 9.56 5.58
C PRO A 77 -14.14 9.54 6.26
N THR A 78 -14.16 9.74 7.57
CA THR A 78 -12.94 9.66 8.39
C THR A 78 -12.93 8.39 9.22
N ARG A 79 -11.74 7.79 9.35
CA ARG A 79 -11.47 6.70 10.30
C ARG A 79 -10.45 7.23 11.30
N ASN A 80 -10.81 7.30 12.57
CA ASN A 80 -9.96 7.88 13.63
C ASN A 80 -9.47 9.32 13.30
N GLY A 81 -10.34 10.14 12.71
CA GLY A 81 -9.98 11.50 12.31
C GLY A 81 -9.15 11.61 11.01
N MET A 82 -8.82 10.50 10.38
CA MET A 82 -8.02 10.46 9.15
C MET A 82 -8.89 10.11 7.94
N VAL A 83 -8.66 10.80 6.83
CA VAL A 83 -9.21 10.45 5.53
C VAL A 83 -8.27 9.46 4.87
N LEU A 84 -8.70 8.21 4.69
CA LEU A 84 -7.89 7.16 4.09
C LEU A 84 -8.47 6.73 2.74
N CYS A 85 -7.60 6.57 1.74
CA CYS A 85 -8.00 6.05 0.43
C CYS A 85 -8.23 4.53 0.47
N ASP A 86 -8.75 4.02 -0.61
CA ASP A 86 -9.04 2.62 -0.88
C ASP A 86 -7.82 1.66 -0.81
N CYS A 87 -6.61 2.20 -0.72
CA CYS A 87 -5.39 1.43 -0.45
C CYS A 87 -4.91 1.56 1.00
N CYS A 88 -5.03 2.76 1.59
CA CYS A 88 -4.53 3.01 2.93
C CYS A 88 -5.45 2.50 4.03
N VAL A 89 -6.73 2.22 3.73
CA VAL A 89 -7.67 1.58 4.69
C VAL A 89 -7.23 0.18 5.11
N TYR A 90 -6.34 -0.45 4.34
CA TYR A 90 -5.79 -1.77 4.64
C TYR A 90 -4.59 -1.73 5.60
N ASN A 91 -4.05 -0.55 5.94
CA ASN A 91 -2.96 -0.44 6.89
C ASN A 91 -3.49 -0.68 8.30
N ASP A 92 -2.98 -1.71 8.95
CA ASP A 92 -3.25 -1.98 10.36
C ASP A 92 -2.15 -1.39 11.23
N THR A 93 -0.90 -1.60 10.84
CA THR A 93 0.27 -1.05 11.51
C THR A 93 1.14 -0.27 10.51
N ILE A 94 1.69 0.87 10.92
CA ILE A 94 2.72 1.62 10.19
C ILE A 94 4.01 1.64 11.00
N PRO A 95 5.19 1.76 10.37
CA PRO A 95 6.45 1.82 11.10
C PRO A 95 6.57 3.09 11.92
N ASP A 96 7.42 3.08 12.93
CA ASP A 96 7.77 4.27 13.68
C ASP A 96 8.47 5.29 12.77
N LEU A 97 7.77 6.38 12.47
CA LEU A 97 8.23 7.43 11.56
C LEU A 97 9.22 8.42 12.20
N SER A 98 9.46 8.33 13.53
CA SER A 98 10.51 9.07 14.20
C SER A 98 11.90 8.53 13.90
N VAL A 99 11.99 7.28 13.45
CA VAL A 99 13.24 6.63 13.06
C VAL A 99 13.59 6.98 11.62
N ALA A 100 14.78 7.53 11.43
CA ALA A 100 15.28 7.94 10.11
C ALA A 100 15.27 6.77 9.12
N GLY A 101 14.80 7.01 7.90
CA GLY A 101 14.74 6.02 6.83
C GLY A 101 13.48 5.14 6.84
N ASN A 102 12.72 5.10 7.91
CA ASN A 102 11.49 4.28 7.96
C ASN A 102 10.42 4.80 7.02
N ARG A 103 10.28 6.12 6.88
CA ARG A 103 9.32 6.74 5.95
C ARG A 103 9.61 6.34 4.50
N GLU A 104 10.86 6.36 4.07
CA GLU A 104 11.28 6.01 2.72
C GLU A 104 11.07 4.53 2.43
N LYS A 105 11.36 3.67 3.39
CA LYS A 105 11.09 2.23 3.29
C LYS A 105 9.60 1.96 3.19
N TRP A 106 8.80 2.59 4.05
CA TRP A 106 7.36 2.49 4.01
C TRP A 106 6.78 2.99 2.69
N ALA A 107 7.26 4.12 2.15
CA ALA A 107 6.83 4.65 0.86
C ALA A 107 6.99 3.63 -0.27
N ARG A 108 8.09 2.88 -0.30
CA ARG A 108 8.33 1.81 -1.30
C ARG A 108 7.36 0.65 -1.13
N LEU A 109 7.04 0.26 0.08
CA LEU A 109 6.05 -0.79 0.37
C LEU A 109 4.63 -0.34 0.00
N GLU A 110 4.29 0.91 0.28
CA GLU A 110 3.03 1.52 -0.13
C GLU A 110 2.89 1.56 -1.66
N GLU A 111 3.97 1.84 -2.39
CA GLU A 111 3.99 1.77 -3.84
C GLU A 111 3.67 0.36 -4.34
N ALA A 112 4.33 -0.65 -3.79
CA ALA A 112 4.08 -2.05 -4.14
C ALA A 112 2.64 -2.48 -3.79
N LYS A 113 2.14 -2.08 -2.64
CA LYS A 113 0.76 -2.34 -2.23
C LYS A 113 -0.26 -1.71 -3.18
N ARG A 114 -0.06 -0.46 -3.61
CA ARG A 114 -0.97 0.17 -4.59
C ARG A 114 -1.02 -0.58 -5.91
N ARG A 115 0.11 -1.12 -6.38
CA ARG A 115 0.17 -1.96 -7.58
C ARG A 115 -0.58 -3.28 -7.39
N LEU A 116 -0.43 -3.90 -6.22
CA LEU A 116 -1.17 -5.12 -5.86
C LEU A 116 -2.67 -4.86 -5.85
N ILE A 117 -3.12 -3.83 -5.14
CA ILE A 117 -4.54 -3.46 -5.06
C ILE A 117 -5.11 -3.19 -6.47
N TYR A 118 -4.39 -2.44 -7.30
CA TYR A 118 -4.80 -2.18 -8.68
C TYR A 118 -4.90 -3.49 -9.50
N ALA A 119 -3.97 -4.42 -9.30
CA ALA A 119 -4.03 -5.72 -9.99
C ALA A 119 -5.21 -6.58 -9.51
N LEU A 120 -5.53 -6.56 -8.21
CA LEU A 120 -6.70 -7.25 -7.68
C LEU A 120 -7.99 -6.69 -8.28
N ASP A 121 -8.12 -5.36 -8.37
CA ASP A 121 -9.28 -4.70 -9.00
C ASP A 121 -9.40 -5.08 -10.49
N LEU A 122 -8.29 -5.04 -11.22
CA LEU A 122 -8.25 -5.39 -12.64
C LEU A 122 -8.66 -6.84 -12.90
N LEU A 123 -8.33 -7.74 -11.99
CA LEU A 123 -8.67 -9.17 -12.07
C LEU A 123 -10.05 -9.49 -11.49
N GLY A 124 -10.75 -8.50 -10.92
CA GLY A 124 -12.04 -8.70 -10.26
C GLY A 124 -11.96 -9.58 -9.02
N LEU A 125 -10.79 -9.62 -8.36
CA LEU A 125 -10.59 -10.41 -7.15
C LEU A 125 -11.12 -9.65 -5.93
N PRO A 126 -11.81 -10.34 -5.00
CA PRO A 126 -12.34 -9.71 -3.81
C PRO A 126 -11.21 -9.19 -2.92
N ARG A 127 -11.40 -7.97 -2.42
CA ARG A 127 -10.50 -7.34 -1.45
C ARG A 127 -11.35 -6.60 -0.42
N GLU A 128 -11.46 -7.15 0.75
CA GLU A 128 -12.21 -6.52 1.83
C GLU A 128 -11.25 -6.15 2.96
N PRO A 129 -11.26 -4.89 3.44
CA PRO A 129 -10.40 -4.49 4.54
C PRO A 129 -10.82 -5.19 5.83
N ALA A 130 -9.85 -5.48 6.70
CA ALA A 130 -10.06 -6.12 7.99
C ALA A 130 -10.73 -5.17 9.00
N ALA A 131 -11.95 -4.74 8.71
CA ALA A 131 -12.70 -3.85 9.60
C ALA A 131 -13.51 -4.62 10.65
N ALA A 132 -13.85 -5.88 10.38
CA ALA A 132 -14.51 -6.82 11.31
C ALA A 132 -14.32 -8.25 10.79
N PRO A 133 -14.31 -9.26 11.66
CA PRO A 133 -14.31 -10.65 11.22
C PRO A 133 -15.62 -10.92 10.45
N HIS A 134 -15.48 -11.42 9.21
CA HIS A 134 -16.62 -11.84 8.43
C HIS A 134 -17.20 -13.13 9.01
N SER A 135 -18.50 -13.11 9.27
CA SER A 135 -19.24 -14.29 9.80
C SER A 135 -19.30 -15.46 8.82
N ASP A 136 -18.95 -15.23 7.55
CA ASP A 136 -18.99 -16.23 6.47
C ASP A 136 -17.63 -16.87 6.15
N GLY A 137 -16.61 -16.66 6.99
CA GLY A 137 -15.28 -17.24 6.83
C GLY A 137 -14.40 -16.59 5.75
N ARG A 138 -14.86 -15.49 5.13
CA ARG A 138 -13.99 -14.73 4.23
C ARG A 138 -12.82 -14.09 4.98
N VAL A 139 -11.66 -14.10 4.37
CA VAL A 139 -10.44 -13.57 4.96
C VAL A 139 -10.32 -12.09 4.60
N ALA A 140 -10.26 -11.24 5.60
CA ALA A 140 -10.06 -9.83 5.42
C ALA A 140 -8.57 -9.50 5.20
N LEU A 141 -8.29 -8.59 4.26
CA LEU A 141 -6.93 -8.16 3.94
C LEU A 141 -6.49 -7.04 4.88
N ALA A 142 -5.28 -7.16 5.44
CA ALA A 142 -4.61 -6.11 6.19
C ALA A 142 -3.10 -6.13 5.93
N PHE A 143 -2.45 -4.97 6.10
CA PHE A 143 -1.00 -4.83 5.95
C PHE A 143 -0.41 -4.28 7.24
N ASP A 144 0.56 -5.01 7.77
CA ASP A 144 1.42 -4.59 8.87
C ASP A 144 2.79 -4.18 8.33
N PHE A 145 3.12 -2.91 8.45
CA PHE A 145 4.44 -2.38 8.11
C PHE A 145 5.25 -2.17 9.37
N LYS A 146 6.07 -3.15 9.71
CA LYS A 146 6.92 -3.13 10.89
C LYS A 146 8.36 -2.83 10.49
N ALA A 147 9.01 -1.92 11.21
CA ALA A 147 10.44 -1.73 11.09
C ALA A 147 11.17 -2.81 11.90
N ASP A 148 12.19 -3.42 11.32
CA ASP A 148 13.05 -4.33 12.05
C ASP A 148 13.88 -3.53 13.06
N VAL A 149 13.65 -3.76 14.32
CA VAL A 149 14.50 -3.27 15.43
C VAL A 149 15.63 -4.24 15.76
N ILE A 150 15.59 -5.44 15.18
CA ILE A 150 16.57 -6.51 15.37
C ILE A 150 17.16 -6.86 14.01
N PRO A 151 18.48 -7.06 13.88
CA PRO A 151 19.07 -7.59 12.65
C PRO A 151 18.35 -8.86 12.19
N GLN A 152 18.07 -8.97 10.90
CA GLN A 152 17.24 -10.06 10.37
C GLN A 152 17.73 -11.45 10.72
N ASN A 153 19.06 -11.67 10.70
CA ASN A 153 19.68 -12.92 11.12
C ASN A 153 19.38 -13.25 12.59
N GLU A 154 19.39 -12.23 13.45
CA GLU A 154 19.08 -12.39 14.88
C GLU A 154 17.59 -12.66 15.09
N LEU A 155 16.71 -11.98 14.38
CA LEU A 155 15.28 -12.24 14.41
C LEU A 155 14.97 -13.69 14.01
N TRP A 156 15.58 -14.19 12.94
CA TRP A 156 15.40 -15.56 12.49
C TRP A 156 15.96 -16.58 13.49
N ARG A 157 17.07 -16.27 14.13
CA ARG A 157 17.64 -17.11 15.22
C ARG A 157 16.65 -17.21 16.37
N GLN A 158 16.12 -16.09 16.84
CA GLN A 158 15.15 -16.06 17.94
C GLN A 158 13.86 -16.81 17.59
N MET A 159 13.36 -16.65 16.37
CA MET A 159 12.18 -17.39 15.89
C MET A 159 12.45 -18.90 15.83
N GLY A 160 13.66 -19.31 15.44
CA GLY A 160 14.09 -20.71 15.46
C GLY A 160 14.12 -21.27 16.88
N GLU A 161 14.65 -20.51 17.82
CA GLU A 161 14.70 -20.89 19.25
C GLU A 161 13.32 -21.02 19.89
N LEU A 162 12.34 -20.22 19.42
CA LEU A 162 10.94 -20.33 19.84
C LEU A 162 10.19 -21.49 19.16
N GLY A 163 10.88 -22.33 18.38
CA GLY A 163 10.26 -23.47 17.70
C GLY A 163 9.39 -23.12 16.50
N LEU A 164 9.52 -21.90 15.96
CA LEU A 164 8.75 -21.43 14.80
C LEU A 164 9.35 -21.92 13.48
N HIS A 165 9.71 -23.19 13.41
CA HIS A 165 10.35 -23.81 12.23
C HIS A 165 9.49 -23.72 10.95
N GLY A 166 8.17 -23.64 11.08
CA GLY A 166 7.25 -23.47 9.96
C GLY A 166 7.49 -22.18 9.20
N LEU A 167 7.75 -21.07 9.90
CA LEU A 167 8.04 -19.77 9.28
C LEU A 167 9.37 -19.75 8.54
N THR A 168 10.39 -20.43 9.09
CA THR A 168 11.69 -20.59 8.41
C THR A 168 11.53 -21.35 7.09
N LYS A 169 10.80 -22.47 7.13
CA LYS A 169 10.51 -23.27 5.94
C LYS A 169 9.70 -22.51 4.90
N PHE A 170 8.74 -21.71 5.33
CA PHE A 170 7.97 -20.82 4.45
C PHE A 170 8.89 -19.79 3.77
N ARG A 171 9.74 -19.12 4.53
CA ARG A 171 10.76 -18.21 3.98
C ARG A 171 11.61 -18.90 2.91
N ASP A 172 12.16 -20.07 3.22
CA ASP A 172 13.06 -20.78 2.32
C ASP A 172 12.35 -21.22 1.04
N ASN A 173 11.09 -21.62 1.12
CA ASN A 173 10.25 -21.94 -0.04
C ASN A 173 9.94 -20.71 -0.88
N VAL A 174 9.59 -19.57 -0.28
CA VAL A 174 9.33 -18.32 -1.00
C VAL A 174 10.60 -17.81 -1.68
N CYS A 175 11.76 -17.89 -1.01
CA CYS A 175 13.03 -17.51 -1.59
C CYS A 175 13.48 -18.47 -2.71
N ALA A 176 13.21 -19.76 -2.57
CA ALA A 176 13.49 -20.75 -3.63
C ALA A 176 12.58 -20.59 -4.85
N ALA A 177 11.30 -20.26 -4.66
CA ALA A 177 10.37 -19.99 -5.74
C ALA A 177 10.71 -18.70 -6.52
N LYS A 178 11.33 -17.73 -5.85
CA LYS A 178 11.81 -16.48 -6.44
C LYS A 178 13.24 -16.60 -7.00
N LYS A 179 13.58 -17.69 -7.64
CA LYS A 179 14.90 -17.95 -8.25
C LYS A 179 15.47 -16.85 -9.15
N VAL A 180 14.81 -15.72 -9.26
CA VAL A 180 15.16 -14.57 -10.09
C VAL A 180 15.69 -13.39 -9.26
N ALA A 181 15.59 -13.40 -7.95
CA ALA A 181 16.10 -12.30 -7.16
C ALA A 181 17.50 -12.63 -6.66
N HIS A 182 18.45 -11.89 -7.11
CA HIS A 182 19.85 -11.85 -6.67
C HIS A 182 20.04 -11.61 -5.17
N GLU A 183 18.95 -11.59 -4.39
CA GLU A 183 18.97 -10.91 -3.12
C GLU A 183 18.13 -11.68 -2.13
N ARG A 184 18.80 -12.47 -1.31
CA ARG A 184 18.23 -12.90 -0.05
C ARG A 184 17.61 -11.72 0.70
N ASP A 185 18.21 -10.54 0.58
CA ASP A 185 17.75 -9.30 1.19
C ASP A 185 16.44 -8.78 0.58
N ALA A 186 16.24 -8.90 -0.73
CA ALA A 186 14.96 -8.55 -1.37
C ALA A 186 13.83 -9.51 -1.00
N CYS A 187 14.14 -10.79 -0.82
CA CYS A 187 13.20 -11.78 -0.32
C CYS A 187 12.76 -11.48 1.12
N MET A 188 13.67 -10.94 1.92
CA MET A 188 13.45 -10.58 3.31
C MET A 188 12.74 -9.23 3.47
N LEU A 189 12.99 -8.27 2.57
CA LEU A 189 12.30 -6.98 2.55
C LEU A 189 10.88 -7.06 1.94
N GLY A 190 10.60 -8.11 1.20
CA GLY A 190 9.31 -8.30 0.53
C GLY A 190 8.25 -9.02 1.36
N VAL A 191 8.61 -9.55 2.51
CA VAL A 191 7.66 -10.07 3.48
C VAL A 191 7.18 -8.91 4.37
N GLY A 192 6.52 -7.94 3.78
CA GLY A 192 5.53 -7.19 4.52
C GLY A 192 4.52 -8.23 4.99
N PHE A 193 4.37 -8.37 6.29
CA PHE A 193 3.46 -9.35 6.86
C PHE A 193 2.05 -9.06 6.37
N VAL A 194 1.60 -9.81 5.37
CA VAL A 194 0.18 -9.88 5.05
C VAL A 194 -0.42 -10.78 6.12
N GLN A 195 -0.97 -10.17 7.14
CA GLN A 195 -1.75 -10.90 8.11
C GLN A 195 -3.15 -11.07 7.55
N LEU A 196 -3.48 -12.30 7.22
CA LEU A 196 -4.84 -12.68 6.88
C LEU A 196 -5.63 -12.81 8.18
N ASN A 197 -6.36 -11.77 8.57
CA ASN A 197 -7.21 -11.80 9.74
C ASN A 197 -8.37 -12.79 9.55
N GLY A 198 -8.57 -13.65 10.54
CA GLY A 198 -9.58 -14.72 10.52
C GLY A 198 -9.01 -16.09 10.20
N ALA A 199 -7.74 -16.17 9.79
CA ALA A 199 -7.05 -17.43 9.76
C ALA A 199 -6.50 -17.73 11.15
N THR A 200 -6.74 -18.91 11.63
CA THR A 200 -6.08 -19.44 12.80
C THR A 200 -4.57 -19.45 12.59
N SER A 201 -3.80 -19.49 13.68
CA SER A 201 -2.33 -19.52 13.69
C SER A 201 -1.67 -20.51 12.70
N ASP A 202 -2.45 -21.41 12.11
CA ASP A 202 -1.99 -22.37 11.11
C ASP A 202 -1.80 -21.78 9.70
N VAL A 203 -2.35 -20.62 9.36
CA VAL A 203 -2.18 -20.04 8.02
C VAL A 203 -0.82 -19.38 7.85
N SER A 204 -0.23 -18.88 8.91
CA SER A 204 1.15 -18.39 8.89
C SER A 204 2.18 -19.50 8.66
N ALA A 205 1.78 -20.76 8.84
CA ALA A 205 2.62 -21.94 8.71
C ALA A 205 2.38 -22.74 7.41
N LYS A 206 1.36 -22.40 6.62
CA LYS A 206 1.09 -23.11 5.36
C LYS A 206 1.64 -22.33 4.17
N PRO A 207 2.46 -22.94 3.31
CA PRO A 207 2.78 -22.35 2.01
C PRO A 207 1.50 -22.24 1.19
N LEU A 208 1.33 -21.09 0.58
CA LEU A 208 0.35 -20.90 -0.50
C LEU A 208 0.73 -21.75 -1.70
#